data_4df65eb566ad87ef39679fac80598c1b
#
_entry.id   4df65eb566ad87ef39679fac80598c1b
#
_cell.length_a   1.000
_cell.length_b   1.000
_cell.length_c   1.000
_cell.angle_alpha   90.00
_cell.angle_beta   90.00
_cell.angle_gamma   90.00
#
_symmetry.space_group_name_H-M   'P 1'
#
loop_
_entity.id
_entity.type
_entity.pdbx_description
1 polymer ?
#
loop_
_entity_poly.entity_id
_entity_poly.type
_entity_poly.pdbx_seq_one_letter_code
_entity_poly.pdbx_strand_id
1 'polypeptide(L)'
;SYAPVIEAVARHGDLVATWSPPQGFFLSAAPLETETTRIPAGDWDIQRITLRTPLGPLTHERHISRSGMPGLTTRFWIETLEDVERFLSLPYEPVKVDATPFFELERQLGERALVITSLNNPATYTHMLLGSERLAIWSIEERALISRLMGLFAERVYDLVRALLEA
;
A
#
# COMPACT_ATOMS: atom_id res chain seq x y z
N SER A 1 -16.61 -20.20 7.20
CA SER A 1 -17.39 -18.97 7.01
C SER A 1 -17.42 -18.19 8.32
N TYR A 2 -17.16 -16.88 8.28
CA TYR A 2 -17.25 -15.99 9.45
C TYR A 2 -18.67 -15.47 9.70
N ALA A 3 -19.65 -15.86 8.88
CA ALA A 3 -21.02 -15.39 8.97
C ALA A 3 -21.65 -15.53 10.38
N PRO A 4 -21.53 -16.66 11.12
CA PRO A 4 -22.08 -16.74 12.46
C PRO A 4 -21.44 -15.78 13.47
N VAL A 5 -20.16 -15.48 13.30
CA VAL A 5 -19.44 -14.51 14.16
C VAL A 5 -19.94 -13.11 13.89
N ILE A 6 -20.09 -12.74 12.61
CA ILE A 6 -20.63 -11.44 12.20
C ILE A 6 -22.04 -11.24 12.73
N GLU A 7 -22.91 -12.27 12.63
CA GLU A 7 -24.27 -12.22 13.17
C GLU A 7 -24.29 -12.08 14.71
N ALA A 8 -23.42 -12.79 15.42
CA ALA A 8 -23.33 -12.67 16.88
C ALA A 8 -22.87 -11.28 17.31
N VAL A 9 -21.85 -10.72 16.64
CA VAL A 9 -21.38 -9.36 16.92
C VAL A 9 -22.45 -8.34 16.57
N ALA A 10 -23.17 -8.50 15.46
CA ALA A 10 -24.25 -7.58 15.06
C ALA A 10 -25.42 -7.55 16.05
N ARG A 11 -25.61 -8.61 16.86
CA ARG A 11 -26.68 -8.67 17.88
C ARG A 11 -26.26 -8.09 19.24
N HIS A 12 -24.96 -8.12 19.54
CA HIS A 12 -24.47 -7.88 20.92
C HIS A 12 -23.35 -6.85 21.02
N GLY A 13 -22.95 -6.25 19.92
CA GLY A 13 -21.86 -5.27 19.87
C GLY A 13 -21.96 -4.34 18.68
N ASP A 14 -21.04 -3.40 18.60
CA ASP A 14 -20.91 -2.48 17.49
C ASP A 14 -20.04 -3.09 16.39
N LEU A 15 -20.51 -2.99 15.14
CA LEU A 15 -19.76 -3.39 13.97
C LEU A 15 -19.01 -2.20 13.39
N VAL A 16 -17.81 -2.46 12.92
CA VAL A 16 -17.04 -1.51 12.10
C VAL A 16 -16.79 -2.15 10.74
N ALA A 17 -17.23 -1.50 9.69
CA ALA A 17 -16.93 -1.85 8.32
C ALA A 17 -15.86 -0.91 7.77
N THR A 18 -14.90 -1.43 7.05
CA THR A 18 -13.83 -0.62 6.45
C THR A 18 -14.04 -0.54 4.94
N TRP A 19 -14.05 0.67 4.43
CA TRP A 19 -13.89 0.95 3.01
C TRP A 19 -12.50 1.55 2.78
N SER A 20 -11.87 1.23 1.65
CA SER A 20 -10.56 1.76 1.30
C SER A 20 -10.62 2.44 -0.06
N PRO A 21 -10.22 3.72 -0.16
CA PRO A 21 -10.11 4.39 -1.44
C PRO A 21 -9.00 3.78 -2.29
N PRO A 22 -9.02 3.98 -3.61
CA PRO A 22 -7.88 3.66 -4.47
C PRO A 22 -6.63 4.38 -3.96
N GLN A 23 -5.50 3.67 -3.92
CA GLN A 23 -4.23 4.27 -3.47
C GLN A 23 -3.17 4.29 -4.58
N GLY A 24 -3.47 3.66 -5.74
CA GLY A 24 -2.51 3.53 -6.82
C GLY A 24 -1.19 2.88 -6.38
N PHE A 25 -0.10 3.24 -7.04
CA PHE A 25 1.23 2.83 -6.57
C PHE A 25 1.76 3.89 -5.60
N PHE A 26 1.69 3.58 -4.32
CA PHE A 26 2.05 4.48 -3.22
C PHE A 26 1.56 5.91 -3.44
N LEU A 27 0.22 5.99 -3.57
CA LEU A 27 -0.58 7.21 -3.66
C LEU A 27 -0.39 8.02 -4.96
N SER A 28 0.03 7.34 -6.03
CA SER A 28 0.03 7.96 -7.36
C SER A 28 -0.89 7.18 -8.29
N ALA A 29 -1.74 7.88 -9.04
CA ALA A 29 -2.58 7.33 -10.11
C ALA A 29 -1.86 7.29 -11.46
N ALA A 30 -0.63 7.78 -11.55
CA ALA A 30 0.14 7.75 -12.79
C ALA A 30 0.25 6.33 -13.33
N PRO A 31 0.02 6.10 -14.63
CA PRO A 31 0.17 4.80 -15.24
C PRO A 31 1.63 4.35 -15.19
N LEU A 32 1.86 3.12 -14.73
CA LEU A 32 3.18 2.54 -14.59
C LEU A 32 3.30 1.26 -15.42
N GLU A 33 4.44 1.08 -16.07
CA GLU A 33 4.76 -0.14 -16.77
C GLU A 33 5.36 -1.15 -15.79
N THR A 34 4.64 -2.26 -15.57
CA THR A 34 5.09 -3.34 -14.70
C THR A 34 5.08 -4.68 -15.43
N GLU A 35 6.07 -5.49 -15.14
CA GLU A 35 6.13 -6.89 -15.56
C GLU A 35 6.12 -7.79 -14.33
N THR A 36 5.25 -8.78 -14.32
CA THR A 36 5.16 -9.74 -13.20
C THR A 36 5.50 -11.14 -13.68
N THR A 37 6.48 -11.78 -13.06
CA THR A 37 6.83 -13.18 -13.27
C THR A 37 6.59 -14.00 -12.02
N ARG A 38 6.24 -15.30 -12.22
CA ARG A 38 6.13 -16.26 -11.12
C ARG A 38 7.08 -17.41 -11.39
N ILE A 39 7.93 -17.70 -10.41
CA ILE A 39 8.96 -18.74 -10.47
C ILE A 39 8.63 -19.77 -9.39
N PRO A 40 8.30 -21.03 -9.76
CA PRO A 40 8.09 -22.08 -8.78
C PRO A 40 9.36 -22.38 -7.97
N ALA A 41 9.23 -22.47 -6.64
CA ALA A 41 10.34 -22.75 -5.72
C ALA A 41 9.86 -23.67 -4.58
N GLY A 42 9.72 -24.98 -4.87
CA GLY A 42 9.19 -25.95 -3.91
C GLY A 42 7.75 -25.64 -3.49
N ASP A 43 7.53 -25.46 -2.18
CA ASP A 43 6.20 -25.11 -1.61
C ASP A 43 5.83 -23.63 -1.77
N TRP A 44 6.65 -22.86 -2.46
CA TRP A 44 6.49 -21.44 -2.67
C TRP A 44 6.48 -21.08 -4.16
N ASP A 45 5.83 -19.96 -4.47
CA ASP A 45 6.00 -19.23 -5.71
C ASP A 45 6.73 -17.93 -5.40
N ILE A 46 7.82 -17.66 -6.11
CA ILE A 46 8.49 -16.37 -6.07
C ILE A 46 7.79 -15.47 -7.08
N GLN A 47 7.07 -14.49 -6.60
CA GLN A 47 6.50 -13.42 -7.42
C GLN A 47 7.53 -12.29 -7.50
N ARG A 48 8.01 -12.04 -8.72
CA ARG A 48 8.88 -10.91 -9.02
C ARG A 48 8.11 -9.89 -9.83
N ILE A 49 8.11 -8.65 -9.38
CA ILE A 49 7.52 -7.51 -10.07
C ILE A 49 8.64 -6.56 -10.46
N THR A 50 8.77 -6.29 -11.74
CA THR A 50 9.70 -5.30 -12.29
C THR A 50 8.91 -4.07 -12.70
N LEU A 51 9.24 -2.93 -12.14
CA LEU A 51 8.67 -1.63 -12.44
C LEU A 51 9.66 -0.84 -13.29
N ARG A 52 9.23 -0.40 -14.47
CA ARG A 52 10.05 0.47 -15.32
C ARG A 52 9.97 1.90 -14.82
N THR A 53 11.13 2.53 -14.64
CA THR A 53 11.24 3.94 -14.31
C THR A 53 12.09 4.66 -15.36
N PRO A 54 12.01 6.00 -15.48
CA PRO A 54 12.85 6.76 -16.41
C PRO A 54 14.36 6.54 -16.22
N LEU A 55 14.80 6.20 -15.00
CA LEU A 55 16.21 6.00 -14.66
C LEU A 55 16.63 4.52 -14.56
N GLY A 56 15.76 3.59 -15.01
CA GLY A 56 16.01 2.16 -14.98
C GLY A 56 15.03 1.38 -14.13
N PRO A 57 15.06 0.04 -14.15
CA PRO A 57 14.06 -0.78 -13.48
C PRO A 57 14.26 -0.84 -11.97
N LEU A 58 13.13 -0.94 -11.25
CA LEU A 58 13.04 -1.37 -9.86
C LEU A 58 12.45 -2.77 -9.79
N THR A 59 12.87 -3.58 -8.85
CA THR A 59 12.41 -4.96 -8.70
C THR A 59 11.97 -5.22 -7.27
N HIS A 60 10.80 -5.86 -7.12
CA HIS A 60 10.27 -6.33 -5.85
C HIS A 60 10.03 -7.84 -5.91
N GLU A 61 10.38 -8.57 -4.85
CA GLU A 61 10.14 -10.01 -4.79
C GLU A 61 9.41 -10.40 -3.52
N ARG A 62 8.44 -11.31 -3.69
CA ARG A 62 7.66 -11.88 -2.61
C ARG A 62 7.54 -13.39 -2.78
N HIS A 63 7.75 -14.12 -1.71
CA HIS A 63 7.45 -15.52 -1.62
C HIS A 63 5.98 -15.71 -1.22
N ILE A 64 5.22 -16.41 -2.04
CA ILE A 64 3.81 -16.73 -1.83
C ILE A 64 3.72 -18.24 -1.55
N SER A 65 3.21 -18.61 -0.40
CA SER A 65 3.05 -20.02 -0.03
C SER A 65 1.91 -20.66 -0.83
N ARG A 66 2.13 -21.88 -1.31
CA ARG A 66 1.11 -22.73 -1.91
C ARG A 66 0.26 -23.47 -0.86
N SER A 67 0.76 -23.57 0.37
CA SER A 67 0.11 -24.25 1.50
C SER A 67 -0.66 -23.29 2.42
N GLY A 68 -0.80 -22.01 2.06
CA GLY A 68 -1.54 -21.01 2.86
C GLY A 68 -0.76 -20.41 4.03
N MET A 69 0.56 -20.62 4.10
CA MET A 69 1.42 -19.93 5.06
C MET A 69 1.55 -18.44 4.71
N PRO A 70 1.82 -17.56 5.69
CA PRO A 70 2.08 -16.15 5.42
C PRO A 70 3.20 -15.95 4.39
N GLY A 71 2.98 -15.04 3.44
CA GLY A 71 4.01 -14.70 2.45
C GLY A 71 5.11 -13.84 3.07
N LEU A 72 6.28 -13.83 2.42
CA LEU A 72 7.46 -13.07 2.84
C LEU A 72 7.97 -12.21 1.68
N THR A 73 8.17 -10.92 1.92
CA THR A 73 8.92 -10.06 1.00
C THR A 73 10.41 -10.29 1.20
N THR A 74 11.10 -10.70 0.14
CA THR A 74 12.54 -11.01 0.15
C THR A 74 13.38 -9.95 -0.56
N ARG A 75 12.74 -9.13 -1.39
CA ARG A 75 13.35 -7.97 -2.02
C ARG A 75 12.37 -6.80 -2.03
N PHE A 76 12.78 -5.69 -1.45
CA PHE A 76 12.02 -4.46 -1.45
C PHE A 76 12.33 -3.62 -2.70
N TRP A 77 11.50 -2.62 -2.98
CA TRP A 77 11.65 -1.77 -4.16
C TRP A 77 12.97 -0.99 -4.19
N ILE A 78 13.47 -0.63 -3.02
CA ILE A 78 14.66 0.18 -2.83
C ILE A 78 15.66 -0.61 -1.99
N GLU A 79 16.81 -0.92 -2.57
CA GLU A 79 17.91 -1.58 -1.90
C GLU A 79 19.20 -0.75 -1.90
N THR A 80 19.28 0.23 -2.78
CA THR A 80 20.42 1.13 -2.95
C THR A 80 19.98 2.59 -3.01
N LEU A 81 20.92 3.51 -2.86
CA LEU A 81 20.66 4.94 -3.04
C LEU A 81 20.26 5.27 -4.49
N GLU A 82 20.78 4.52 -5.46
CA GLU A 82 20.40 4.65 -6.87
C GLU A 82 18.93 4.26 -7.09
N ASP A 83 18.42 3.24 -6.39
CA ASP A 83 17.01 2.86 -6.46
C ASP A 83 16.08 3.96 -5.92
N VAL A 84 16.56 4.77 -4.98
CA VAL A 84 15.79 5.95 -4.52
C VAL A 84 15.60 6.95 -5.66
N GLU A 85 16.66 7.27 -6.41
CA GLU A 85 16.56 8.20 -7.54
C GLU A 85 15.68 7.61 -8.66
N ARG A 86 15.76 6.29 -8.91
CA ARG A 86 14.83 5.60 -9.81
C ARG A 86 13.38 5.75 -9.35
N PHE A 87 13.09 5.51 -8.07
CA PHE A 87 11.74 5.69 -7.51
C PHE A 87 11.25 7.13 -7.61
N LEU A 88 12.10 8.10 -7.28
CA LEU A 88 11.77 9.53 -7.33
C LEU A 88 11.59 10.05 -8.76
N SER A 89 12.10 9.34 -9.77
CA SER A 89 11.91 9.66 -11.19
C SER A 89 10.53 9.26 -11.73
N LEU A 90 9.74 8.51 -10.96
CA LEU A 90 8.39 8.10 -11.39
C LEU A 90 7.46 9.32 -11.50
N PRO A 91 6.58 9.32 -12.51
CA PRO A 91 5.57 10.36 -12.62
C PRO A 91 4.61 10.34 -11.44
N TYR A 92 4.08 11.50 -11.10
CA TYR A 92 3.07 11.64 -10.05
C TYR A 92 1.77 12.20 -10.63
N GLU A 93 0.68 11.54 -10.33
CA GLU A 93 -0.67 12.02 -10.57
C GLU A 93 -1.50 11.81 -9.29
N PRO A 94 -2.20 12.86 -8.79
CA PRO A 94 -3.07 12.70 -7.64
C PRO A 94 -4.15 11.63 -7.88
N VAL A 95 -4.43 10.83 -6.86
CA VAL A 95 -5.48 9.82 -6.92
C VAL A 95 -6.83 10.50 -6.90
N LYS A 96 -7.70 10.14 -7.86
CA LYS A 96 -9.11 10.56 -7.87
C LYS A 96 -9.92 9.58 -7.03
N VAL A 97 -10.80 10.10 -6.22
CA VAL A 97 -11.66 9.32 -5.34
C VAL A 97 -13.10 9.38 -5.83
N ASP A 98 -13.72 8.21 -5.96
CA ASP A 98 -15.17 8.04 -6.03
C ASP A 98 -15.65 7.50 -4.69
N ALA A 99 -16.32 8.31 -3.90
CA ALA A 99 -16.85 7.93 -2.60
C ALA A 99 -18.21 7.24 -2.66
N THR A 100 -18.81 7.08 -3.86
CA THR A 100 -20.10 6.39 -4.03
C THR A 100 -20.14 5.03 -3.33
N PRO A 101 -19.13 4.14 -3.44
CA PRO A 101 -19.15 2.84 -2.75
C PRO A 101 -19.12 2.96 -1.23
N PHE A 102 -18.51 4.02 -0.68
CA PHE A 102 -18.53 4.28 0.76
C PHE A 102 -19.96 4.57 1.24
N PHE A 103 -20.67 5.50 0.59
CA PHE A 103 -22.04 5.86 0.95
C PHE A 103 -23.04 4.74 0.66
N GLU A 104 -22.79 3.92 -0.36
CA GLU A 104 -23.60 2.73 -0.61
C GLU A 104 -23.46 1.71 0.51
N LEU A 105 -22.24 1.46 0.99
CA LEU A 105 -21.96 0.57 2.12
C LEU A 105 -22.61 1.09 3.40
N GLU A 106 -22.48 2.38 3.69
CA GLU A 106 -23.11 3.05 4.83
C GLU A 106 -24.64 2.88 4.79
N ARG A 107 -25.27 3.11 3.65
CA ARG A 107 -26.72 2.93 3.46
C ARG A 107 -27.15 1.47 3.64
N GLN A 108 -26.39 0.50 3.14
CA GLN A 108 -26.68 -0.92 3.30
C GLN A 108 -26.59 -1.39 4.75
N LEU A 109 -25.64 -0.87 5.50
CA LEU A 109 -25.42 -1.22 6.90
C LEU A 109 -26.35 -0.45 7.85
N GLY A 110 -26.71 0.81 7.51
CA GLY A 110 -27.52 1.67 8.36
C GLY A 110 -26.93 1.80 9.76
N GLU A 111 -27.80 1.74 10.77
CA GLU A 111 -27.38 1.83 12.18
C GLU A 111 -26.66 0.59 12.73
N ARG A 112 -26.47 -0.46 11.91
CA ARG A 112 -25.85 -1.71 12.34
C ARG A 112 -24.33 -1.66 12.38
N ALA A 113 -23.70 -0.68 11.73
CA ALA A 113 -22.24 -0.57 11.69
C ALA A 113 -21.80 0.87 11.42
N LEU A 114 -20.65 1.22 11.94
CA LEU A 114 -19.90 2.41 11.55
C LEU A 114 -19.04 2.08 10.33
N VAL A 115 -19.17 2.83 9.25
CA VAL A 115 -18.26 2.72 8.10
C VAL A 115 -17.10 3.69 8.29
N ILE A 116 -15.89 3.17 8.21
CA ILE A 116 -14.66 3.97 8.34
C ILE A 116 -13.77 3.78 7.11
N THR A 117 -12.91 4.75 6.86
CA THR A 117 -11.77 4.59 5.95
C THR A 117 -10.47 4.66 6.73
N SER A 118 -9.50 3.83 6.35
CA SER A 118 -8.17 3.82 6.96
C SER A 118 -7.13 4.22 5.93
N LEU A 119 -6.26 5.14 6.32
CA LEU A 119 -5.14 5.59 5.52
C LEU A 119 -3.83 5.20 6.21
N ASN A 120 -2.86 4.75 5.43
CA ASN A 120 -1.52 4.55 5.94
C ASN A 120 -0.82 5.90 6.16
N ASN A 121 0.08 5.94 7.12
CA ASN A 121 0.92 7.10 7.35
C ASN A 121 2.19 7.06 6.46
N PRO A 122 2.91 8.19 6.32
CA PRO A 122 4.13 8.27 5.50
C PRO A 122 5.21 7.25 5.87
N ALA A 123 5.36 6.92 7.16
CA ALA A 123 6.34 5.93 7.61
C ALA A 123 6.00 4.51 7.12
N THR A 124 4.72 4.16 7.04
CA THR A 124 4.28 2.87 6.48
C THR A 124 4.67 2.74 5.00
N TYR A 125 4.45 3.77 4.18
CA TYR A 125 4.84 3.74 2.77
C TYR A 125 6.37 3.68 2.61
N THR A 126 7.11 4.44 3.43
CA THR A 126 8.57 4.38 3.45
C THR A 126 9.05 2.97 3.82
N HIS A 127 8.43 2.34 4.81
CA HIS A 127 8.70 0.95 5.18
C HIS A 127 8.38 -0.03 4.04
N MET A 128 7.28 0.17 3.33
CA MET A 128 6.92 -0.68 2.17
C MET A 128 7.93 -0.58 1.02
N LEU A 129 8.62 0.55 0.88
CA LEU A 129 9.71 0.72 -0.09
C LEU A 129 11.01 0.02 0.34
N LEU A 130 11.40 0.18 1.60
CA LEU A 130 12.75 -0.13 2.11
C LEU A 130 12.82 -1.45 2.87
N GLY A 131 11.72 -1.90 3.46
CA GLY A 131 11.71 -2.92 4.49
C GLY A 131 12.21 -2.42 5.85
N SER A 132 12.02 -3.24 6.88
CA SER A 132 12.31 -2.86 8.27
C SER A 132 13.80 -2.63 8.51
N GLU A 133 14.65 -3.51 8.00
CA GLU A 133 16.10 -3.46 8.23
C GLU A 133 16.71 -2.18 7.65
N ARG A 134 16.48 -1.93 6.36
CA ARG A 134 17.03 -0.75 5.68
C ARG A 134 16.45 0.55 6.23
N LEU A 135 15.15 0.56 6.53
CA LEU A 135 14.55 1.72 7.17
C LEU A 135 15.21 2.04 8.51
N ALA A 136 15.49 1.02 9.34
CA ALA A 136 16.17 1.23 10.62
C ALA A 136 17.59 1.77 10.44
N ILE A 137 18.39 1.15 9.56
CA ILE A 137 19.77 1.57 9.30
C ILE A 137 19.80 2.99 8.72
N TRP A 138 19.03 3.26 7.67
CA TRP A 138 19.04 4.55 6.99
C TRP A 138 18.37 5.68 7.80
N SER A 139 17.55 5.36 8.80
CA SER A 139 17.05 6.37 9.74
C SER A 139 18.17 7.04 10.55
N ILE A 140 19.31 6.39 10.64
CA ILE A 140 20.51 6.88 11.32
C ILE A 140 21.53 7.42 10.30
N GLU A 141 21.86 6.60 9.30
CA GLU A 141 22.94 6.89 8.34
C GLU A 141 22.50 7.88 7.25
N GLU A 142 21.25 7.80 6.78
CA GLU A 142 20.70 8.56 5.66
C GLU A 142 19.46 9.36 6.10
N ARG A 143 19.51 10.01 7.25
CA ARG A 143 18.36 10.71 7.86
C ARG A 143 17.70 11.72 6.93
N ALA A 144 18.47 12.48 6.18
CA ALA A 144 17.93 13.47 5.24
C ALA A 144 17.12 12.80 4.12
N LEU A 145 17.57 11.64 3.63
CA LEU A 145 16.87 10.86 2.62
C LEU A 145 15.55 10.29 3.16
N ILE A 146 15.59 9.71 4.36
CA ILE A 146 14.35 9.22 5.01
C ILE A 146 13.36 10.35 5.22
N SER A 147 13.81 11.52 5.66
CA SER A 147 12.94 12.70 5.80
C SER A 147 12.35 13.15 4.46
N ARG A 148 13.13 13.09 3.37
CA ARG A 148 12.66 13.40 2.00
C ARG A 148 11.58 12.42 1.55
N LEU A 149 11.77 11.11 1.74
CA LEU A 149 10.78 10.08 1.40
C LEU A 149 9.50 10.24 2.22
N MET A 150 9.62 10.46 3.52
CA MET A 150 8.46 10.69 4.39
C MET A 150 7.71 11.98 4.02
N GLY A 151 8.42 13.05 3.66
CA GLY A 151 7.83 14.29 3.18
C GLY A 151 7.02 14.09 1.89
N LEU A 152 7.60 13.39 0.91
CA LEU A 152 6.92 13.02 -0.34
C LEU A 152 5.62 12.24 -0.06
N PHE A 153 5.65 11.25 0.83
CA PHE A 153 4.43 10.51 1.15
C PHE A 153 3.44 11.32 1.98
N ALA A 154 3.90 12.24 2.82
CA ALA A 154 3.01 13.16 3.53
C ALA A 154 2.21 14.03 2.53
N GLU A 155 2.87 14.61 1.54
CA GLU A 155 2.21 15.39 0.48
C GLU A 155 1.16 14.55 -0.27
N ARG A 156 1.51 13.33 -0.70
CA ARG A 156 0.60 12.43 -1.41
C ARG A 156 -0.59 11.98 -0.55
N VAL A 157 -0.38 11.75 0.74
CA VAL A 157 -1.46 11.42 1.69
C VAL A 157 -2.38 12.63 1.86
N TYR A 158 -1.85 13.86 1.96
CA TYR A 158 -2.66 15.07 2.01
C TYR A 158 -3.50 15.27 0.75
N ASP A 159 -2.95 14.99 -0.43
CA ASP A 159 -3.70 15.06 -1.68
C ASP A 159 -4.85 14.05 -1.69
N LEU A 160 -4.61 12.82 -1.23
CA LEU A 160 -5.67 11.80 -1.10
C LEU A 160 -6.73 12.22 -0.08
N VAL A 161 -6.32 12.74 1.10
CA VAL A 161 -7.27 13.22 2.12
C VAL A 161 -8.13 14.35 1.57
N ARG A 162 -7.54 15.30 0.83
CA ARG A 162 -8.29 16.37 0.18
C ARG A 162 -9.31 15.81 -0.82
N ALA A 163 -8.88 14.88 -1.68
CA ALA A 163 -9.78 14.24 -2.63
C ALA A 163 -10.93 13.47 -1.96
N LEU A 164 -10.68 12.86 -0.78
CA LEU A 164 -11.72 12.19 0.02
C LEU A 164 -12.72 13.17 0.63
N LEU A 165 -12.28 14.37 1.03
CA LEU A 165 -13.15 15.38 1.63
C LEU A 165 -13.99 16.14 0.59
N GLU A 166 -13.57 16.11 -0.68
CA GLU A 166 -14.24 16.75 -1.81
C GLU A 166 -15.20 15.79 -2.56
N ALA A 167 -15.09 14.47 -2.31
CA ALA A 167 -15.90 13.42 -2.96
C ALA A 167 -17.22 13.17 -2.23
#